data_392b20f61ddeb23547f66ef6dc697204
#
_entry.id   392b20f61ddeb23547f66ef6dc697204
#
_cell.length_a   1.000
_cell.length_b   1.000
_cell.length_c   1.000
_cell.angle_alpha   90.00
_cell.angle_beta   90.00
_cell.angle_gamma   90.00
#
_symmetry.space_group_name_H-M   'P 1'
#
loop_
_entity.id
_entity.type
_entity.pdbx_description
1 polymer ?
#
loop_
_entity_poly.entity_id
_entity_poly.type
_entity_poly.pdbx_seq_one_letter_code
_entity_poly.pdbx_strand_id
1 'polypeptide(L)'
;MQHALSQELLAFLDASPTCFHAVKNLADRLDEAGFTPLTETEVWELSPGSSYYVERNGSALIAFTIPTGGVHSWRVSASHSDSPCLKLKENPELAAEGHYVRLNVEGYGGMIAPSWFDRPLSLAGRVIVRANGELQSRLINFDRDMLLIPSVAPHFKRAGEKDELNMQTDLLPIYGDGAACGTFLQMIAESVCVSEENLLGHDLFVYPRQKGSVWGPSGEFIASPRLDDLQCAFACFKGFLAGQRQAHASMFCLFDNEEVGSLTRQGAASTFLRDTLERICESLGMSRQAHLTAVAGSLMVSADNAHAVHPAHPEKSDPGNRPYLNEGIVLKYNAAQNYCTDGLSGAMFKDICRRADVPYQVFTNRSDRRGGGTLGNLSTAQVPFPTVDLGLPQLAMHAPYEMAGTKDTLYLKRAMQLFFA
;
A
#
# COMPACT_ATOMS: atom_id res chain seq x y z
N MET A 1 -21.42 -11.44 6.60
CA MET A 1 -20.43 -10.44 7.05
C MET A 1 -19.11 -10.60 6.31
N GLN A 2 -18.43 -11.75 6.36
CA GLN A 2 -17.16 -12.03 5.66
C GLN A 2 -17.26 -11.77 4.15
N HIS A 3 -18.23 -12.37 3.45
CA HIS A 3 -18.40 -12.19 2.00
C HIS A 3 -18.62 -10.73 1.61
N ALA A 4 -19.44 -9.98 2.36
CA ALA A 4 -19.68 -8.56 2.10
C ALA A 4 -18.40 -7.73 2.26
N LEU A 5 -17.57 -8.02 3.29
CA LEU A 5 -16.29 -7.33 3.50
C LEU A 5 -15.29 -7.66 2.38
N SER A 6 -15.25 -8.91 1.89
CA SER A 6 -14.41 -9.29 0.75
C SER A 6 -14.82 -8.55 -0.53
N GLN A 7 -16.11 -8.38 -0.79
CA GLN A 7 -16.57 -7.59 -1.93
C GLN A 7 -16.22 -6.11 -1.79
N GLU A 8 -16.32 -5.55 -0.58
CA GLU A 8 -15.94 -4.16 -0.30
C GLU A 8 -14.43 -3.94 -0.48
N LEU A 9 -13.61 -4.92 -0.05
CA LEU A 9 -12.17 -4.91 -0.29
C LEU A 9 -11.87 -4.95 -1.80
N LEU A 10 -12.47 -5.87 -2.53
CA LEU A 10 -12.25 -5.99 -3.98
C LEU A 10 -12.65 -4.72 -4.72
N ALA A 11 -13.77 -4.10 -4.35
CA ALA A 11 -14.20 -2.83 -4.92
C ALA A 11 -13.19 -1.70 -4.63
N PHE A 12 -12.61 -1.67 -3.43
CA PHE A 12 -11.55 -0.72 -3.08
C PHE A 12 -10.27 -0.96 -3.89
N LEU A 13 -9.84 -2.22 -4.02
CA LEU A 13 -8.66 -2.59 -4.81
C LEU A 13 -8.84 -2.23 -6.30
N ASP A 14 -10.00 -2.53 -6.87
CA ASP A 14 -10.32 -2.22 -8.27
C ASP A 14 -10.35 -0.72 -8.54
N ALA A 15 -10.83 0.09 -7.58
CA ALA A 15 -10.85 1.54 -7.66
C ALA A 15 -9.47 2.20 -7.37
N SER A 16 -8.49 1.43 -6.90
CA SER A 16 -7.19 1.93 -6.45
C SER A 16 -6.03 1.39 -7.31
N PRO A 17 -5.97 1.69 -8.63
CA PRO A 17 -4.92 1.17 -9.50
C PRO A 17 -3.51 1.68 -9.16
N THR A 18 -3.38 2.78 -8.42
CA THR A 18 -2.10 3.35 -7.97
C THR A 18 -2.21 3.92 -6.54
N CYS A 19 -1.08 4.22 -5.90
CA CYS A 19 -1.01 4.87 -4.59
C CYS A 19 -1.85 6.17 -4.54
N PHE A 20 -1.87 6.98 -5.60
CA PHE A 20 -2.66 8.20 -5.67
C PHE A 20 -4.17 7.94 -5.60
N HIS A 21 -4.64 6.91 -6.30
CA HIS A 21 -6.05 6.51 -6.27
C HIS A 21 -6.42 5.89 -4.91
N ALA A 22 -5.52 5.13 -4.30
CA ALA A 22 -5.74 4.55 -2.98
C ALA A 22 -5.93 5.65 -1.92
N VAL A 23 -5.05 6.66 -1.90
CA VAL A 23 -5.14 7.81 -1.00
C VAL A 23 -6.44 8.58 -1.26
N LYS A 24 -6.75 8.92 -2.51
CA LYS A 24 -8.00 9.62 -2.86
C LYS A 24 -9.24 8.89 -2.38
N ASN A 25 -9.32 7.57 -2.60
CA ASN A 25 -10.44 6.74 -2.18
C ASN A 25 -10.59 6.66 -0.66
N LEU A 26 -9.49 6.71 0.09
CA LEU A 26 -9.55 6.77 1.55
C LEU A 26 -9.89 8.17 2.06
N ALA A 27 -9.37 9.22 1.43
CA ALA A 27 -9.73 10.60 1.74
C ALA A 27 -11.23 10.84 1.55
N ASP A 28 -11.82 10.39 0.43
CA ASP A 28 -13.26 10.48 0.20
C ASP A 28 -14.08 9.79 1.31
N ARG A 29 -13.64 8.62 1.76
CA ARG A 29 -14.32 7.91 2.87
C ARG A 29 -14.12 8.60 4.22
N LEU A 30 -13.03 9.34 4.41
CA LEU A 30 -12.82 10.17 5.60
C LEU A 30 -13.74 11.39 5.57
N ASP A 31 -13.91 12.05 4.41
CA ASP A 31 -14.87 13.14 4.23
C ASP A 31 -16.30 12.67 4.53
N GLU A 32 -16.70 11.50 3.99
CA GLU A 32 -18.01 10.87 4.28
C GLU A 32 -18.19 10.55 5.78
N ALA A 33 -17.08 10.23 6.48
CA ALA A 33 -17.06 9.95 7.91
C ALA A 33 -16.97 11.22 8.78
N GLY A 34 -16.93 12.42 8.18
CA GLY A 34 -16.91 13.70 8.86
C GLY A 34 -15.54 14.13 9.40
N PHE A 35 -14.45 13.62 8.84
CA PHE A 35 -13.12 14.11 9.14
C PHE A 35 -12.85 15.44 8.42
N THR A 36 -12.12 16.33 9.06
CA THR A 36 -11.73 17.61 8.47
C THR A 36 -10.38 17.48 7.77
N PRO A 37 -10.26 17.82 6.46
CA PRO A 37 -8.98 17.86 5.78
C PRO A 37 -8.09 18.99 6.31
N LEU A 38 -6.80 18.70 6.43
CA LEU A 38 -5.78 19.67 6.84
C LEU A 38 -4.76 19.85 5.71
N THR A 39 -4.27 21.08 5.57
CA THR A 39 -3.21 21.42 4.60
C THR A 39 -1.88 21.61 5.32
N GLU A 40 -0.80 21.01 4.82
CA GLU A 40 0.53 21.12 5.45
C GLU A 40 1.09 22.55 5.41
N THR A 41 0.66 23.38 4.47
CA THR A 41 1.10 24.78 4.33
C THR A 41 0.37 25.77 5.24
N GLU A 42 -0.63 25.29 6.01
CA GLU A 42 -1.44 26.14 6.91
C GLU A 42 -1.16 25.82 8.38
N VAL A 43 -1.44 26.75 9.26
CA VAL A 43 -1.43 26.51 10.72
C VAL A 43 -2.66 25.70 11.07
N TRP A 44 -2.49 24.65 11.89
CA TRP A 44 -3.60 23.82 12.32
C TRP A 44 -4.22 24.31 13.61
N GLU A 45 -5.53 24.50 13.60
CA GLU A 45 -6.35 24.80 14.79
C GLU A 45 -7.18 23.57 15.11
N LEU A 46 -6.72 22.77 16.08
CA LEU A 46 -7.31 21.49 16.42
C LEU A 46 -8.09 21.56 17.73
N SER A 47 -9.15 20.77 17.82
CA SER A 47 -10.02 20.72 18.98
C SER A 47 -10.17 19.29 19.54
N PRO A 48 -10.16 19.09 20.88
CA PRO A 48 -10.54 17.82 21.46
C PRO A 48 -11.95 17.37 21.03
N GLY A 49 -12.11 16.08 20.80
CA GLY A 49 -13.34 15.47 20.30
C GLY A 49 -13.50 15.49 18.78
N SER A 50 -12.53 16.04 18.03
CA SER A 50 -12.59 16.17 16.57
C SER A 50 -11.67 15.19 15.84
N SER A 51 -11.92 15.02 14.55
CA SER A 51 -11.21 14.09 13.67
C SER A 51 -10.70 14.81 12.42
N TYR A 52 -9.49 14.51 12.03
CA TYR A 52 -8.78 15.22 10.95
C TYR A 52 -7.99 14.25 10.09
N TYR A 53 -7.63 14.67 8.88
CA TYR A 53 -6.63 13.99 8.08
C TYR A 53 -5.78 14.98 7.28
N VAL A 54 -4.58 14.55 6.92
CA VAL A 54 -3.63 15.30 6.11
C VAL A 54 -3.03 14.39 5.07
N GLU A 55 -2.87 14.89 3.85
CA GLU A 55 -2.20 14.20 2.76
C GLU A 55 -0.82 14.79 2.50
N ARG A 56 0.14 13.93 2.12
CA ARG A 56 1.43 14.36 1.61
C ARG A 56 1.66 13.77 0.22
N ASN A 57 1.99 14.61 -0.73
CA ASN A 57 2.21 14.24 -2.13
C ASN A 57 0.99 13.62 -2.86
N GLY A 58 -0.21 13.59 -2.24
CA GLY A 58 -1.38 12.87 -2.77
C GLY A 58 -1.20 11.36 -2.83
N SER A 59 -0.14 10.80 -2.22
CA SER A 59 0.19 9.38 -2.22
C SER A 59 0.42 8.79 -0.83
N ALA A 60 0.49 9.64 0.20
CA ALA A 60 0.50 9.27 1.61
C ALA A 60 -0.56 10.07 2.37
N LEU A 61 -1.11 9.48 3.45
CA LEU A 61 -2.19 10.05 4.25
C LEU A 61 -2.01 9.69 5.72
N ILE A 62 -2.27 10.64 6.60
CA ILE A 62 -2.41 10.41 8.04
C ILE A 62 -3.78 10.93 8.49
N ALA A 63 -4.63 10.05 9.04
CA ALA A 63 -5.89 10.40 9.65
C ALA A 63 -5.81 10.18 11.17
N PHE A 64 -6.41 11.08 11.96
CA PHE A 64 -6.34 10.97 13.41
C PHE A 64 -7.59 11.52 14.09
N THR A 65 -7.79 11.06 15.33
CA THR A 65 -8.87 11.54 16.21
C THR A 65 -8.31 11.97 17.55
N ILE A 66 -8.82 13.05 18.08
CA ILE A 66 -8.43 13.62 19.37
C ILE A 66 -9.55 13.33 20.36
N PRO A 67 -9.33 12.57 21.46
CA PRO A 67 -10.33 12.36 22.48
C PRO A 67 -10.76 13.67 23.15
N THR A 68 -11.98 13.73 23.66
CA THR A 68 -12.48 14.90 24.42
C THR A 68 -11.65 15.21 25.68
N GLY A 69 -11.01 14.19 26.28
CA GLY A 69 -10.09 14.33 27.41
C GLY A 69 -8.66 14.75 27.05
N GLY A 70 -8.37 15.01 25.76
CA GLY A 70 -7.03 15.31 25.28
C GLY A 70 -6.19 14.05 24.97
N VAL A 71 -4.92 14.26 24.65
CA VAL A 71 -4.00 13.20 24.24
C VAL A 71 -3.14 12.75 25.43
N HIS A 72 -3.30 11.51 25.87
CA HIS A 72 -2.47 10.88 26.90
C HIS A 72 -1.61 9.74 26.35
N SER A 73 -2.01 9.15 25.24
CA SER A 73 -1.27 8.12 24.49
C SER A 73 -1.91 7.96 23.11
N TRP A 74 -1.22 7.25 22.22
CA TRP A 74 -1.63 7.00 20.86
C TRP A 74 -1.88 5.52 20.59
N ARG A 75 -2.85 5.25 19.74
CA ARG A 75 -2.97 3.99 19.02
C ARG A 75 -2.76 4.28 17.55
N VAL A 76 -1.65 3.80 17.00
CA VAL A 76 -1.23 4.11 15.61
C VAL A 76 -1.25 2.83 14.80
N SER A 77 -1.87 2.84 13.62
CA SER A 77 -1.61 1.82 12.59
C SER A 77 -0.93 2.46 11.40
N ALA A 78 -0.02 1.74 10.79
CA ALA A 78 0.68 2.15 9.57
C ALA A 78 0.70 1.02 8.56
N SER A 79 0.45 1.35 7.29
CA SER A 79 0.43 0.50 6.11
C SER A 79 0.99 1.29 4.93
N HIS A 80 1.13 0.68 3.74
CA HIS A 80 1.59 1.42 2.56
C HIS A 80 0.58 1.41 1.41
N SER A 81 0.72 2.40 0.52
CA SER A 81 -0.20 2.66 -0.58
C SER A 81 0.28 2.14 -1.94
N ASP A 82 1.58 1.95 -2.08
CA ASP A 82 2.25 1.55 -3.31
C ASP A 82 2.28 0.01 -3.45
N SER A 83 2.60 -0.45 -4.64
CA SER A 83 2.74 -1.88 -4.97
C SER A 83 3.69 -2.04 -6.16
N PRO A 84 4.40 -3.18 -6.30
CA PRO A 84 5.30 -3.39 -7.42
C PRO A 84 4.59 -3.31 -8.77
N CYS A 85 5.16 -2.54 -9.69
CA CYS A 85 4.60 -2.31 -11.02
C CYS A 85 5.65 -1.80 -12.01
N LEU A 86 5.22 -1.44 -13.22
CA LEU A 86 6.05 -0.77 -14.22
C LEU A 86 5.71 0.73 -14.23
N LYS A 87 6.70 1.57 -13.92
CA LYS A 87 6.56 3.04 -13.98
C LYS A 87 7.00 3.56 -15.33
N LEU A 88 6.21 4.47 -15.89
CA LEU A 88 6.52 5.14 -17.15
C LEU A 88 7.69 6.12 -16.96
N LYS A 89 8.65 6.10 -17.87
CA LYS A 89 9.75 7.08 -17.91
C LYS A 89 9.31 8.37 -18.59
N GLU A 90 10.05 9.46 -18.35
CA GLU A 90 9.71 10.82 -18.82
C GLU A 90 9.55 10.93 -20.34
N ASN A 91 10.39 10.23 -21.12
CA ASN A 91 10.23 10.10 -22.56
C ASN A 91 9.62 8.71 -22.89
N PRO A 92 8.29 8.62 -22.99
CA PRO A 92 7.61 7.33 -22.90
C PRO A 92 7.59 6.54 -24.20
N GLU A 93 7.67 7.14 -25.38
CA GLU A 93 7.54 6.43 -26.65
C GLU A 93 8.88 5.92 -27.19
N LEU A 94 8.89 4.67 -27.61
CA LEU A 94 10.03 4.03 -28.28
C LEU A 94 9.54 3.35 -29.56
N ALA A 95 10.03 3.82 -30.70
CA ALA A 95 9.81 3.12 -31.97
C ALA A 95 10.54 1.76 -31.98
N ALA A 96 9.88 0.73 -32.49
CA ALA A 96 10.44 -0.61 -32.61
C ALA A 96 10.23 -1.16 -34.02
N GLU A 97 11.33 -1.55 -34.68
CA GLU A 97 11.39 -2.14 -36.00
C GLU A 97 10.66 -1.34 -37.11
N GLY A 98 10.37 -0.04 -36.86
CA GLY A 98 9.61 0.81 -37.77
C GLY A 98 8.12 0.46 -37.92
N HIS A 99 7.63 -0.52 -37.16
CA HIS A 99 6.27 -1.05 -37.24
C HIS A 99 5.48 -0.97 -35.91
N TYR A 100 6.14 -0.80 -34.78
CA TYR A 100 5.51 -0.79 -33.48
C TYR A 100 5.97 0.42 -32.66
N VAL A 101 5.13 0.83 -31.73
CA VAL A 101 5.48 1.76 -30.65
C VAL A 101 5.37 1.02 -29.32
N ARG A 102 6.44 1.07 -28.54
CA ARG A 102 6.48 0.55 -27.17
C ARG A 102 6.56 1.69 -26.17
N LEU A 103 6.11 1.46 -24.95
CA LEU A 103 6.31 2.41 -23.86
C LEU A 103 7.59 2.10 -23.09
N ASN A 104 8.36 3.15 -22.84
CA ASN A 104 9.59 3.10 -22.07
C ASN A 104 9.24 3.11 -20.59
N VAL A 105 9.40 1.97 -19.95
CA VAL A 105 9.07 1.77 -18.53
C VAL A 105 10.28 1.30 -17.75
N GLU A 106 10.22 1.43 -16.43
CA GLU A 106 11.15 0.82 -15.50
C GLU A 106 10.41 0.10 -14.37
N GLY A 107 11.05 -0.90 -13.77
CA GLY A 107 10.49 -1.61 -12.63
C GLY A 107 10.43 -0.72 -11.41
N TYR A 108 9.29 -0.70 -10.74
CA TYR A 108 9.07 -0.10 -9.45
C TYR A 108 8.86 -1.22 -8.43
N GLY A 109 9.74 -1.30 -7.43
CA GLY A 109 9.73 -2.38 -6.45
C GLY A 109 10.21 -3.74 -7.01
N GLY A 110 10.17 -4.74 -6.17
CA GLY A 110 10.59 -6.11 -6.46
C GLY A 110 9.49 -6.97 -7.05
N MET A 111 9.30 -6.98 -8.38
CA MET A 111 8.19 -7.69 -9.02
C MET A 111 8.55 -9.12 -9.48
N ILE A 112 7.55 -9.99 -9.59
CA ILE A 112 7.66 -11.27 -10.30
C ILE A 112 7.51 -11.02 -11.81
N ALA A 113 8.60 -10.61 -12.46
CA ALA A 113 8.61 -10.13 -13.83
C ALA A 113 7.94 -11.08 -14.86
N PRO A 114 8.16 -12.43 -14.84
CA PRO A 114 7.51 -13.33 -15.79
C PRO A 114 5.98 -13.32 -15.75
N SER A 115 5.38 -12.91 -14.66
CA SER A 115 3.92 -12.89 -14.53
C SER A 115 3.24 -11.67 -15.17
N TRP A 116 4.02 -10.73 -15.71
CA TRP A 116 3.50 -9.53 -16.41
C TRP A 116 3.20 -9.77 -17.90
N PHE A 117 3.68 -10.87 -18.48
CA PHE A 117 3.48 -11.18 -19.90
C PHE A 117 2.05 -11.66 -20.21
N ASP A 118 1.67 -11.50 -21.47
CA ASP A 118 0.50 -12.10 -22.13
C ASP A 118 -0.85 -11.75 -21.47
N ARG A 119 -0.96 -10.60 -20.85
CA ARG A 119 -2.18 -10.13 -20.21
C ARG A 119 -2.55 -8.70 -20.57
N PRO A 120 -3.83 -8.36 -20.59
CA PRO A 120 -4.28 -6.98 -20.80
C PRO A 120 -3.76 -6.07 -19.67
N LEU A 121 -3.11 -4.98 -20.08
CA LEU A 121 -2.58 -3.96 -19.20
C LEU A 121 -3.23 -2.62 -19.52
N SER A 122 -3.30 -1.75 -18.52
CA SER A 122 -3.76 -0.37 -18.64
C SER A 122 -2.78 0.58 -17.96
N LEU A 123 -3.13 1.86 -17.98
CA LEU A 123 -2.31 2.94 -17.44
C LEU A 123 -3.15 3.79 -16.47
N ALA A 124 -2.58 4.12 -15.32
CA ALA A 124 -3.17 5.02 -14.34
C ALA A 124 -2.08 5.77 -13.59
N GLY A 125 -2.45 6.84 -12.90
CA GLY A 125 -1.56 7.64 -12.07
C GLY A 125 -2.02 9.08 -11.96
N ARG A 126 -1.06 9.98 -11.89
CA ARG A 126 -1.33 11.41 -11.94
C ARG A 126 -0.55 12.11 -13.04
N VAL A 127 -1.08 13.20 -13.50
CA VAL A 127 -0.40 14.15 -14.37
C VAL A 127 -0.37 15.53 -13.74
N ILE A 128 0.67 16.28 -14.02
CA ILE A 128 0.79 17.66 -13.60
C ILE A 128 0.54 18.56 -14.80
N VAL A 129 -0.48 19.37 -14.69
CA VAL A 129 -0.90 20.26 -15.77
C VAL A 129 -0.82 21.73 -15.32
N ARG A 130 -0.64 22.63 -16.29
CA ARG A 130 -0.86 24.05 -16.11
C ARG A 130 -2.29 24.40 -16.49
N ALA A 131 -3.10 24.84 -15.52
CA ALA A 131 -4.44 25.29 -15.73
C ALA A 131 -4.70 26.59 -14.95
N ASN A 132 -5.29 27.60 -15.60
CA ASN A 132 -5.55 28.92 -15.01
C ASN A 132 -4.31 29.61 -14.40
N GLY A 133 -3.12 29.36 -14.97
CA GLY A 133 -1.86 29.92 -14.48
C GLY A 133 -1.20 29.15 -13.33
N GLU A 134 -1.86 28.13 -12.80
CA GLU A 134 -1.39 27.32 -11.67
C GLU A 134 -1.03 25.90 -12.08
N LEU A 135 -0.18 25.24 -11.28
CA LEU A 135 0.10 23.82 -11.40
C LEU A 135 -0.96 23.03 -10.66
N GLN A 136 -1.59 22.09 -11.37
CA GLN A 136 -2.60 21.20 -10.81
C GLN A 136 -2.23 19.76 -11.04
N SER A 137 -2.41 18.93 -10.00
CA SER A 137 -2.35 17.47 -10.11
C SER A 137 -3.72 16.94 -10.50
N ARG A 138 -3.77 16.09 -11.54
CA ARG A 138 -5.00 15.43 -11.99
C ARG A 138 -4.78 13.94 -12.07
N LEU A 139 -5.66 13.16 -11.45
CA LEU A 139 -5.64 11.71 -11.54
C LEU A 139 -6.20 11.27 -12.89
N ILE A 140 -5.58 10.24 -13.45
CA ILE A 140 -6.06 9.55 -14.64
C ILE A 140 -6.08 8.04 -14.43
N ASN A 141 -7.10 7.40 -15.00
CA ASN A 141 -7.21 5.96 -15.09
C ASN A 141 -7.93 5.64 -16.40
N PHE A 142 -7.25 5.01 -17.34
CA PHE A 142 -7.87 4.68 -18.64
C PHE A 142 -8.86 3.54 -18.54
N ASP A 143 -8.65 2.61 -17.62
CA ASP A 143 -9.50 1.42 -17.38
C ASP A 143 -9.97 0.72 -18.67
N ARG A 144 -9.09 0.61 -19.66
CA ARG A 144 -9.28 -0.14 -20.90
C ARG A 144 -8.01 -0.91 -21.25
N ASP A 145 -8.15 -1.94 -22.08
CA ASP A 145 -6.99 -2.69 -22.59
C ASP A 145 -6.21 -1.79 -23.57
N MET A 146 -5.01 -1.41 -23.16
CA MET A 146 -4.18 -0.45 -23.90
C MET A 146 -2.83 -1.02 -24.26
N LEU A 147 -2.30 -1.90 -23.43
CA LEU A 147 -0.93 -2.34 -23.46
C LEU A 147 -0.85 -3.86 -23.33
N LEU A 148 0.18 -4.45 -23.90
CA LEU A 148 0.49 -5.86 -23.74
C LEU A 148 2.00 -6.07 -23.87
N ILE A 149 2.55 -6.96 -23.04
CA ILE A 149 3.92 -7.43 -23.12
C ILE A 149 3.86 -8.85 -23.67
N PRO A 150 4.19 -9.09 -24.97
CA PRO A 150 4.10 -10.42 -25.54
C PRO A 150 5.30 -11.28 -25.16
N SER A 151 5.07 -12.53 -24.79
CA SER A 151 6.11 -13.53 -24.63
C SER A 151 6.75 -13.90 -25.98
N VAL A 152 8.03 -14.23 -25.96
CA VAL A 152 8.69 -14.85 -27.12
C VAL A 152 8.27 -16.30 -27.22
N ALA A 153 7.75 -16.70 -28.40
CA ALA A 153 7.29 -18.08 -28.61
C ALA A 153 8.42 -19.10 -28.37
N PRO A 154 8.10 -20.25 -27.77
CA PRO A 154 9.12 -21.25 -27.41
C PRO A 154 9.91 -21.76 -28.63
N HIS A 155 9.37 -21.66 -29.86
CA HIS A 155 10.03 -22.03 -31.10
C HIS A 155 11.28 -21.19 -31.44
N PHE A 156 11.40 -19.98 -30.86
CA PHE A 156 12.55 -19.10 -31.04
C PHE A 156 13.62 -19.29 -29.96
N LYS A 157 13.36 -20.12 -28.93
CA LYS A 157 14.31 -20.41 -27.86
C LYS A 157 15.20 -21.59 -28.22
N ARG A 158 16.50 -21.49 -27.93
CA ARG A 158 17.43 -22.61 -28.09
C ARG A 158 17.33 -23.57 -26.92
N ALA A 159 17.50 -24.85 -27.13
CA ALA A 159 17.55 -25.84 -26.06
C ALA A 159 18.66 -25.52 -25.06
N GLY A 160 18.29 -25.33 -23.77
CA GLY A 160 19.23 -24.97 -22.70
C GLY A 160 19.49 -23.47 -22.51
N GLU A 161 18.85 -22.60 -23.28
CA GLU A 161 18.89 -21.15 -23.09
C GLU A 161 18.19 -20.80 -21.77
N LYS A 162 18.87 -20.04 -20.90
CA LYS A 162 18.29 -19.58 -19.64
C LYS A 162 17.33 -18.44 -19.93
N ASP A 163 16.14 -18.49 -19.35
CA ASP A 163 15.14 -17.43 -19.39
C ASP A 163 15.52 -16.29 -18.41
N GLU A 164 16.66 -15.65 -18.60
CA GLU A 164 17.03 -14.44 -17.86
C GLU A 164 16.38 -13.24 -18.53
N LEU A 165 15.33 -12.70 -17.90
CA LEU A 165 14.64 -11.52 -18.39
C LEU A 165 15.49 -10.26 -18.22
N ASN A 166 15.57 -9.48 -19.28
CA ASN A 166 16.14 -8.14 -19.24
C ASN A 166 15.02 -7.11 -19.19
N MET A 167 14.94 -6.38 -18.07
CA MET A 167 13.89 -5.39 -17.83
C MET A 167 13.82 -4.31 -18.93
N GLN A 168 14.99 -3.92 -19.52
CA GLN A 168 15.06 -2.86 -20.52
C GLN A 168 14.57 -3.32 -21.90
N THR A 169 14.59 -4.60 -22.20
CA THR A 169 14.22 -5.12 -23.54
C THR A 169 12.91 -5.90 -23.52
N ASP A 170 12.70 -6.73 -22.49
CA ASP A 170 11.64 -7.74 -22.49
C ASP A 170 10.33 -7.22 -21.88
N LEU A 171 10.39 -6.24 -20.94
CA LEU A 171 9.23 -5.73 -20.21
C LEU A 171 8.67 -4.41 -20.76
N LEU A 172 9.10 -3.96 -21.94
CA LEU A 172 8.53 -2.76 -22.56
C LEU A 172 7.21 -3.09 -23.28
N PRO A 173 6.05 -2.62 -22.78
CA PRO A 173 4.77 -2.98 -23.36
C PRO A 173 4.57 -2.35 -24.76
N ILE A 174 3.92 -3.06 -25.64
CA ILE A 174 3.46 -2.54 -26.92
C ILE A 174 2.27 -1.63 -26.66
N TYR A 175 2.35 -0.43 -27.23
CA TYR A 175 1.29 0.60 -27.17
C TYR A 175 0.47 0.65 -28.46
N GLY A 176 1.11 0.48 -29.61
CA GLY A 176 0.43 0.53 -30.90
C GLY A 176 1.33 0.11 -32.07
N ASP A 177 0.78 0.20 -33.28
CA ASP A 177 1.56 0.10 -34.50
C ASP A 177 2.31 1.41 -34.81
N GLY A 178 2.99 1.48 -35.95
CA GLY A 178 3.77 2.65 -36.36
C GLY A 178 2.95 3.94 -36.49
N ALA A 179 1.63 3.85 -36.71
CA ALA A 179 0.74 5.01 -36.77
C ALA A 179 0.49 5.66 -35.40
N ALA A 180 0.74 4.94 -34.32
CA ALA A 180 0.62 5.47 -32.96
C ALA A 180 1.82 6.32 -32.52
N CYS A 181 2.86 6.45 -33.34
CA CYS A 181 4.05 7.24 -33.01
C CYS A 181 3.69 8.73 -32.84
N GLY A 182 4.12 9.32 -31.71
CA GLY A 182 3.85 10.73 -31.37
C GLY A 182 2.45 10.99 -30.81
N THR A 183 1.63 9.97 -30.55
CA THR A 183 0.24 10.16 -30.10
C THR A 183 0.06 9.98 -28.59
N PHE A 184 1.03 9.46 -27.88
CA PHE A 184 0.85 9.09 -26.48
C PHE A 184 0.62 10.30 -25.57
N LEU A 185 1.51 11.32 -25.62
CA LEU A 185 1.35 12.52 -24.79
C LEU A 185 0.11 13.32 -25.16
N GLN A 186 -0.23 13.39 -26.48
CA GLN A 186 -1.48 13.97 -26.94
C GLN A 186 -2.68 13.27 -26.30
N MET A 187 -2.74 11.93 -26.31
CA MET A 187 -3.82 11.16 -25.69
C MET A 187 -3.92 11.43 -24.18
N ILE A 188 -2.79 11.55 -23.49
CA ILE A 188 -2.78 11.91 -22.05
C ILE A 188 -3.37 13.32 -21.85
N ALA A 189 -2.90 14.31 -22.61
CA ALA A 189 -3.37 15.70 -22.51
C ALA A 189 -4.87 15.82 -22.80
N GLU A 190 -5.36 15.15 -23.83
CA GLU A 190 -6.80 15.07 -24.16
C GLU A 190 -7.62 14.47 -23.02
N SER A 191 -7.13 13.42 -22.36
CA SER A 191 -7.83 12.75 -21.25
C SER A 191 -8.07 13.66 -20.04
N VAL A 192 -7.26 14.70 -19.89
CA VAL A 192 -7.38 15.72 -18.82
C VAL A 192 -7.76 17.09 -19.33
N CYS A 193 -8.22 17.19 -20.58
CA CYS A 193 -8.75 18.42 -21.21
C CYS A 193 -7.76 19.60 -21.18
N VAL A 194 -6.50 19.36 -21.56
CA VAL A 194 -5.47 20.39 -21.74
C VAL A 194 -4.77 20.21 -23.10
N SER A 195 -4.06 21.25 -23.57
CA SER A 195 -3.12 21.10 -24.69
C SER A 195 -1.85 20.38 -24.21
N GLU A 196 -1.15 19.68 -25.10
CA GLU A 196 0.08 18.94 -24.77
C GLU A 196 1.15 19.83 -24.14
N GLU A 197 1.30 21.09 -24.58
CA GLU A 197 2.22 22.07 -24.01
C GLU A 197 1.94 22.39 -22.53
N ASN A 198 0.72 22.14 -22.04
CA ASN A 198 0.30 22.32 -20.67
C ASN A 198 0.39 21.04 -19.83
N LEU A 199 0.82 19.93 -20.40
CA LEU A 199 1.17 18.70 -19.70
C LEU A 199 2.65 18.81 -19.30
N LEU A 200 2.93 19.02 -18.00
CA LEU A 200 4.27 19.40 -17.52
C LEU A 200 5.02 18.24 -16.83
N GLY A 201 4.33 17.16 -16.51
CA GLY A 201 4.93 16.00 -15.88
C GLY A 201 3.90 14.93 -15.58
N HIS A 202 4.39 13.75 -15.23
CA HIS A 202 3.53 12.63 -14.90
C HIS A 202 4.19 11.64 -13.93
N ASP A 203 3.35 10.99 -13.13
CA ASP A 203 3.68 9.76 -12.42
C ASP A 203 2.65 8.70 -12.86
N LEU A 204 2.98 8.00 -13.94
CA LEU A 204 2.10 7.02 -14.57
C LEU A 204 2.64 5.60 -14.39
N PHE A 205 1.73 4.68 -14.10
CA PHE A 205 2.03 3.29 -13.82
C PHE A 205 1.19 2.38 -14.70
N VAL A 206 1.83 1.33 -15.20
CA VAL A 206 1.16 0.24 -15.89
C VAL A 206 0.61 -0.72 -14.85
N TYR A 207 -0.65 -1.11 -15.01
CA TYR A 207 -1.29 -2.04 -14.09
C TYR A 207 -2.10 -3.12 -14.83
N PRO A 208 -2.27 -4.33 -14.24
CA PRO A 208 -3.09 -5.38 -14.83
C PRO A 208 -4.57 -5.04 -14.67
N ARG A 209 -5.34 -5.18 -15.76
CA ARG A 209 -6.79 -4.91 -15.76
C ARG A 209 -7.64 -6.02 -15.15
N GLN A 210 -7.05 -7.16 -14.87
CA GLN A 210 -7.77 -8.25 -14.25
C GLN A 210 -8.31 -7.80 -12.88
N LYS A 211 -9.64 -7.82 -12.74
CA LYS A 211 -10.33 -7.47 -11.50
C LYS A 211 -10.16 -8.54 -10.44
N GLY A 212 -10.23 -8.13 -9.19
CA GLY A 212 -10.21 -9.04 -8.06
C GLY A 212 -11.42 -9.96 -8.04
N SER A 213 -11.25 -11.17 -7.51
CA SER A 213 -12.31 -12.18 -7.41
C SER A 213 -12.23 -12.99 -6.12
N VAL A 214 -13.39 -13.47 -5.67
CA VAL A 214 -13.49 -14.52 -4.66
C VAL A 214 -13.62 -15.85 -5.40
N TRP A 215 -12.85 -16.86 -5.00
CA TRP A 215 -12.81 -18.15 -5.64
C TRP A 215 -12.56 -19.29 -4.64
N GLY A 216 -12.54 -20.53 -5.15
CA GLY A 216 -12.51 -21.76 -4.36
C GLY A 216 -13.91 -22.35 -4.22
N PRO A 217 -14.03 -23.67 -3.94
CA PRO A 217 -15.31 -24.37 -3.87
C PRO A 217 -16.34 -23.77 -2.92
N SER A 218 -15.88 -23.09 -1.84
CA SER A 218 -16.73 -22.43 -0.85
C SER A 218 -16.41 -20.92 -0.72
N GLY A 219 -15.67 -20.33 -1.68
CA GLY A 219 -15.26 -18.93 -1.64
C GLY A 219 -14.21 -18.64 -0.57
N GLU A 220 -13.25 -19.56 -0.39
CA GLU A 220 -12.23 -19.48 0.65
C GLU A 220 -11.14 -18.47 0.37
N PHE A 221 -10.94 -18.10 -0.91
CA PHE A 221 -9.80 -17.30 -1.34
C PHE A 221 -10.22 -16.03 -2.05
N ILE A 222 -9.37 -15.04 -1.93
CA ILE A 222 -9.39 -13.81 -2.72
C ILE A 222 -8.18 -13.86 -3.65
N ALA A 223 -8.35 -13.47 -4.90
CA ALA A 223 -7.26 -13.14 -5.78
C ALA A 223 -7.47 -11.74 -6.36
N SER A 224 -6.45 -10.90 -6.29
CA SER A 224 -6.50 -9.51 -6.75
C SER A 224 -5.10 -8.96 -6.97
N PRO A 225 -4.93 -7.96 -7.83
CA PRO A 225 -3.76 -7.09 -7.78
C PRO A 225 -3.70 -6.32 -6.45
N ARG A 226 -2.50 -5.95 -6.01
CA ARG A 226 -2.26 -5.00 -4.90
C ARG A 226 -2.85 -5.42 -3.55
N LEU A 227 -2.95 -6.73 -3.27
CA LEU A 227 -3.25 -7.19 -1.91
C LEU A 227 -2.18 -6.70 -0.96
N ASP A 228 -0.93 -6.77 -1.37
CA ASP A 228 0.20 -6.12 -0.73
C ASP A 228 0.27 -4.65 -1.17
N ASP A 229 0.01 -3.70 -0.28
CA ASP A 229 -0.43 -3.84 1.11
C ASP A 229 -1.85 -3.27 1.32
N LEU A 230 -2.57 -3.01 0.23
CA LEU A 230 -3.90 -2.41 0.32
C LEU A 230 -4.91 -3.28 1.07
N GLN A 231 -4.65 -4.59 1.25
CA GLN A 231 -5.48 -5.46 2.08
C GLN A 231 -5.33 -5.13 3.57
N CYS A 232 -4.10 -5.00 4.08
CA CYS A 232 -3.87 -4.56 5.46
C CYS A 232 -4.30 -3.11 5.67
N ALA A 233 -3.97 -2.21 4.74
CA ALA A 233 -4.41 -0.82 4.77
C ALA A 233 -5.93 -0.70 4.91
N PHE A 234 -6.70 -1.43 4.07
CA PHE A 234 -8.15 -1.47 4.13
C PHE A 234 -8.68 -2.00 5.47
N ALA A 235 -8.12 -3.11 5.97
CA ALA A 235 -8.56 -3.71 7.23
C ALA A 235 -8.28 -2.78 8.44
N CYS A 236 -7.09 -2.16 8.49
CA CYS A 236 -6.72 -1.18 9.50
C CYS A 236 -7.60 0.07 9.43
N PHE A 237 -7.84 0.60 8.23
CA PHE A 237 -8.73 1.75 8.03
C PHE A 237 -10.17 1.47 8.49
N LYS A 238 -10.72 0.30 8.16
CA LYS A 238 -12.06 -0.11 8.61
C LYS A 238 -12.11 -0.29 10.13
N GLY A 239 -11.05 -0.81 10.73
CA GLY A 239 -10.90 -0.91 12.19
C GLY A 239 -10.80 0.47 12.84
N PHE A 240 -10.03 1.39 12.25
CA PHE A 240 -9.89 2.78 12.67
C PHE A 240 -11.22 3.52 12.65
N LEU A 241 -12.03 3.41 11.60
CA LEU A 241 -13.36 4.04 11.54
C LEU A 241 -14.35 3.45 12.52
N ALA A 242 -14.24 2.16 12.85
CA ALA A 242 -15.17 1.46 13.75
C ALA A 242 -14.78 1.52 15.24
N GLY A 243 -13.59 1.98 15.59
CA GLY A 243 -13.12 2.07 16.99
C GLY A 243 -13.88 3.11 17.81
N GLN A 244 -14.03 2.86 19.14
CA GLN A 244 -14.80 3.76 20.02
C GLN A 244 -14.04 4.99 20.55
N ARG A 245 -12.73 5.11 20.33
CA ARG A 245 -11.87 6.31 20.42
C ARG A 245 -11.99 7.14 21.71
N GLN A 246 -12.21 6.54 22.88
CA GLN A 246 -12.41 7.29 24.12
C GLN A 246 -11.16 7.39 25.00
N ALA A 247 -10.33 6.34 25.03
CA ALA A 247 -9.19 6.24 25.93
C ALA A 247 -7.88 6.76 25.36
N HIS A 248 -7.69 6.65 24.05
CA HIS A 248 -6.44 6.99 23.35
C HIS A 248 -6.73 7.87 22.14
N ALA A 249 -5.79 8.74 21.77
CA ALA A 249 -5.81 9.34 20.46
C ALA A 249 -5.49 8.25 19.42
N SER A 250 -6.29 8.20 18.35
CA SER A 250 -6.16 7.16 17.32
C SER A 250 -5.61 7.75 16.05
N MET A 251 -4.72 7.02 15.38
CA MET A 251 -4.09 7.47 14.15
C MET A 251 -3.95 6.31 13.16
N PHE A 252 -4.38 6.55 11.93
CA PHE A 252 -4.16 5.69 10.78
C PHE A 252 -3.18 6.37 9.84
N CYS A 253 -2.07 5.71 9.51
CA CYS A 253 -1.06 6.17 8.58
C CYS A 253 -1.05 5.27 7.35
N LEU A 254 -1.01 5.88 6.17
CA LEU A 254 -0.76 5.22 4.90
C LEU A 254 0.43 5.91 4.26
N PHE A 255 1.57 5.22 4.18
CA PHE A 255 2.81 5.74 3.59
C PHE A 255 2.95 5.29 2.14
N ASP A 256 3.84 5.95 1.39
CA ASP A 256 4.17 5.61 0.01
C ASP A 256 5.63 5.14 -0.09
N ASN A 257 5.97 4.53 -1.21
CA ASN A 257 7.34 4.11 -1.56
C ASN A 257 7.96 3.06 -0.63
N GLU A 258 7.14 2.23 0.04
CA GLU A 258 7.63 1.10 0.82
C GLU A 258 8.45 0.16 -0.06
N GLU A 259 7.94 -0.18 -1.22
CA GLU A 259 8.49 -1.13 -2.19
C GLU A 259 9.84 -0.72 -2.80
N VAL A 260 10.24 0.52 -2.56
CA VAL A 260 11.53 1.09 -2.98
C VAL A 260 12.34 1.66 -1.81
N GLY A 261 12.01 1.27 -0.56
CA GLY A 261 12.79 1.52 0.64
C GLY A 261 12.37 2.71 1.51
N SER A 262 11.20 3.32 1.29
CA SER A 262 10.60 4.34 2.17
C SER A 262 11.39 5.65 2.38
N LEU A 263 12.45 5.90 1.63
CA LEU A 263 13.38 7.04 1.85
C LEU A 263 12.95 8.34 1.16
N THR A 264 11.67 8.48 0.84
CA THR A 264 11.10 9.70 0.24
C THR A 264 10.41 10.56 1.30
N ARG A 265 10.02 11.80 0.94
CA ARG A 265 9.32 12.71 1.86
C ARG A 265 7.94 12.21 2.32
N GLN A 266 7.34 11.28 1.60
CA GLN A 266 6.04 10.64 1.87
C GLN A 266 6.17 9.19 2.36
N GLY A 267 7.38 8.64 2.44
CA GLY A 267 7.65 7.29 2.93
C GLY A 267 7.72 7.21 4.45
N ALA A 268 7.71 5.98 4.96
CA ALA A 268 7.72 5.71 6.41
C ALA A 268 8.99 6.20 7.13
N ALA A 269 10.12 6.33 6.42
CA ALA A 269 11.37 6.89 6.96
C ALA A 269 11.37 8.43 7.01
N SER A 270 10.36 9.09 6.45
CA SER A 270 10.26 10.55 6.48
C SER A 270 9.84 11.09 7.85
N THR A 271 9.85 12.40 7.97
CA THR A 271 9.35 13.08 9.17
C THR A 271 7.83 13.22 9.21
N PHE A 272 7.08 12.68 8.24
CA PHE A 272 5.64 12.92 8.10
C PHE A 272 4.86 12.60 9.38
N LEU A 273 5.11 11.42 9.97
CA LEU A 273 4.49 11.02 11.23
C LEU A 273 4.91 11.94 12.38
N ARG A 274 6.21 12.21 12.50
CA ARG A 274 6.76 13.08 13.56
C ARG A 274 6.22 14.49 13.46
N ASP A 275 6.29 15.10 12.27
CA ASP A 275 5.81 16.47 12.05
C ASP A 275 4.31 16.59 12.34
N THR A 276 3.51 15.58 11.96
CA THR A 276 2.07 15.53 12.26
C THR A 276 1.83 15.49 13.79
N LEU A 277 2.53 14.63 14.52
CA LEU A 277 2.40 14.53 15.98
C LEU A 277 2.84 15.82 16.68
N GLU A 278 3.96 16.43 16.26
CA GLU A 278 4.45 17.70 16.82
C GLU A 278 3.42 18.81 16.60
N ARG A 279 2.87 18.94 15.39
CA ARG A 279 1.84 19.94 15.06
C ARG A 279 0.55 19.74 15.86
N ILE A 280 0.12 18.48 16.08
CA ILE A 280 -1.03 18.18 16.94
C ILE A 280 -0.76 18.64 18.38
N CYS A 281 0.40 18.28 18.92
CA CYS A 281 0.77 18.65 20.28
C CYS A 281 0.87 20.17 20.46
N GLU A 282 1.46 20.86 19.50
CA GLU A 282 1.56 22.33 19.51
C GLU A 282 0.18 22.99 19.47
N SER A 283 -0.68 22.57 18.56
CA SER A 283 -2.06 23.09 18.43
C SER A 283 -2.89 22.86 19.69
N LEU A 284 -2.66 21.76 20.42
CA LEU A 284 -3.34 21.44 21.69
C LEU A 284 -2.67 22.06 22.93
N GLY A 285 -1.59 22.84 22.75
CA GLY A 285 -0.84 23.43 23.86
C GLY A 285 -0.12 22.41 24.75
N MET A 286 0.19 21.20 24.24
CA MET A 286 0.90 20.18 25.00
C MET A 286 2.38 20.54 25.17
N SER A 287 2.88 20.36 26.39
CA SER A 287 4.33 20.50 26.61
C SER A 287 5.11 19.37 25.93
N ARG A 288 6.39 19.62 25.59
CA ARG A 288 7.27 18.56 25.08
C ARG A 288 7.33 17.34 26.03
N GLN A 289 7.32 17.56 27.34
CA GLN A 289 7.29 16.47 28.32
C GLN A 289 6.02 15.64 28.19
N ALA A 290 4.86 16.27 28.06
CA ALA A 290 3.59 15.57 27.87
C ALA A 290 3.58 14.78 26.55
N HIS A 291 4.08 15.36 25.46
CA HIS A 291 4.24 14.67 24.18
C HIS A 291 5.11 13.40 24.29
N LEU A 292 6.30 13.50 24.88
CA LEU A 292 7.21 12.36 25.05
C LEU A 292 6.61 11.28 25.95
N THR A 293 5.86 11.66 27.00
CA THR A 293 5.14 10.72 27.86
C THR A 293 4.03 10.00 27.08
N ALA A 294 3.28 10.73 26.25
CA ALA A 294 2.25 10.16 25.41
C ALA A 294 2.84 9.14 24.40
N VAL A 295 3.97 9.49 23.74
CA VAL A 295 4.68 8.58 22.82
C VAL A 295 5.10 7.29 23.55
N ALA A 296 5.69 7.40 24.74
CA ALA A 296 6.17 6.23 25.49
C ALA A 296 5.01 5.32 25.98
N GLY A 297 3.82 5.88 26.24
CA GLY A 297 2.60 5.14 26.63
C GLY A 297 1.76 4.60 25.47
N SER A 298 2.25 4.72 24.25
CA SER A 298 1.54 4.37 23.02
C SER A 298 1.84 2.94 22.55
N LEU A 299 1.12 2.52 21.51
CA LEU A 299 1.42 1.31 20.75
C LEU A 299 1.14 1.56 19.27
N MET A 300 2.07 1.15 18.42
CA MET A 300 1.95 1.17 16.96
C MET A 300 1.81 -0.23 16.41
N VAL A 301 0.96 -0.39 15.43
CA VAL A 301 0.83 -1.57 14.56
C VAL A 301 1.40 -1.20 13.19
N SER A 302 2.48 -1.83 12.77
CA SER A 302 2.97 -1.82 11.40
C SER A 302 2.34 -3.01 10.69
N ALA A 303 1.38 -2.74 9.82
CA ALA A 303 0.60 -3.74 9.13
C ALA A 303 0.98 -3.77 7.66
N ASP A 304 1.51 -4.90 7.23
CA ASP A 304 2.02 -5.16 5.89
C ASP A 304 1.94 -6.67 5.63
N ASN A 305 1.43 -7.10 4.47
CA ASN A 305 1.10 -8.49 4.21
C ASN A 305 2.28 -9.45 4.47
N ALA A 306 1.98 -10.69 4.78
CA ALA A 306 2.96 -11.68 5.21
C ALA A 306 2.98 -12.91 4.28
N HIS A 307 4.16 -13.51 4.10
CA HIS A 307 4.28 -14.75 3.32
C HIS A 307 3.57 -15.91 4.01
N ALA A 308 2.59 -16.52 3.31
CA ALA A 308 2.06 -17.83 3.71
C ALA A 308 2.98 -18.97 3.24
N VAL A 309 2.84 -20.15 3.85
CA VAL A 309 3.52 -21.37 3.40
C VAL A 309 3.07 -21.70 1.99
N HIS A 310 4.02 -21.75 1.06
CA HIS A 310 3.71 -22.09 -0.33
C HIS A 310 3.46 -23.61 -0.47
N PRO A 311 2.30 -24.05 -1.01
CA PRO A 311 1.94 -25.47 -1.01
C PRO A 311 2.90 -26.36 -1.80
N ALA A 312 3.53 -25.84 -2.86
CA ALA A 312 4.51 -26.56 -3.66
C ALA A 312 5.96 -26.41 -3.13
N HIS A 313 6.21 -25.48 -2.21
CA HIS A 313 7.53 -25.18 -1.68
C HIS A 313 7.54 -24.95 -0.16
N PRO A 314 6.99 -25.90 0.63
CA PRO A 314 6.89 -25.74 2.08
C PRO A 314 8.27 -25.65 2.78
N GLU A 315 9.32 -26.13 2.14
CA GLU A 315 10.70 -26.07 2.61
C GLU A 315 11.28 -24.65 2.64
N LYS A 316 10.65 -23.68 1.96
CA LYS A 316 11.06 -22.27 1.98
C LYS A 316 10.66 -21.55 3.26
N SER A 317 9.72 -22.09 4.04
CA SER A 317 9.27 -21.54 5.32
C SER A 317 10.07 -22.11 6.49
N ASP A 318 10.10 -21.35 7.60
CA ASP A 318 10.63 -21.85 8.87
C ASP A 318 9.86 -23.09 9.33
N PRO A 319 10.50 -24.13 9.92
CA PRO A 319 9.80 -25.37 10.28
C PRO A 319 8.80 -25.22 11.43
N GLY A 320 8.95 -24.19 12.29
CA GLY A 320 8.13 -23.99 13.50
C GLY A 320 7.17 -22.81 13.41
N ASN A 321 7.41 -21.85 12.53
CA ASN A 321 6.63 -20.60 12.42
C ASN A 321 6.05 -20.48 11.00
N ARG A 322 4.90 -21.11 10.80
CA ARG A 322 4.33 -21.43 9.48
C ARG A 322 2.94 -20.85 9.32
N PRO A 323 2.79 -19.65 8.75
CA PRO A 323 1.46 -19.07 8.53
C PRO A 323 0.75 -19.68 7.31
N TYR A 324 -0.57 -19.79 7.43
CA TYR A 324 -1.47 -20.31 6.39
C TYR A 324 -2.62 -19.33 6.15
N LEU A 325 -3.20 -19.37 4.94
CA LEU A 325 -4.36 -18.55 4.57
C LEU A 325 -5.58 -18.95 5.40
N ASN A 326 -6.40 -17.98 5.79
CA ASN A 326 -7.61 -18.15 6.60
C ASN A 326 -7.40 -18.59 8.07
N GLU A 327 -6.17 -18.62 8.54
CA GLU A 327 -5.82 -19.03 9.91
C GLU A 327 -5.46 -17.82 10.82
N GLY A 328 -5.72 -16.60 10.35
CA GLY A 328 -5.62 -15.37 11.16
C GLY A 328 -4.40 -14.52 10.91
N ILE A 329 -4.27 -13.49 11.76
CA ILE A 329 -3.26 -12.45 11.67
C ILE A 329 -1.87 -13.03 11.92
N VAL A 330 -0.89 -12.63 11.13
CA VAL A 330 0.50 -13.10 11.22
C VAL A 330 1.34 -12.05 11.96
N LEU A 331 1.86 -12.37 13.14
CA LEU A 331 2.83 -11.55 13.85
C LEU A 331 4.23 -11.89 13.32
N LYS A 332 4.95 -10.88 12.86
CA LYS A 332 6.27 -11.03 12.24
C LYS A 332 7.37 -10.76 13.28
N TYR A 333 8.35 -11.67 13.40
CA TYR A 333 9.51 -11.52 14.27
C TYR A 333 10.82 -11.69 13.49
N ASN A 334 11.82 -10.91 13.82
CA ASN A 334 13.15 -11.02 13.20
C ASN A 334 14.26 -10.62 14.18
N ALA A 335 15.25 -11.50 14.37
CA ALA A 335 16.35 -11.24 15.28
C ALA A 335 17.24 -10.05 14.84
N ALA A 336 17.31 -9.76 13.53
CA ALA A 336 18.02 -8.61 12.97
C ALA A 336 17.21 -7.30 13.01
N GLN A 337 16.02 -7.34 13.63
CA GLN A 337 15.11 -6.19 13.79
C GLN A 337 14.66 -5.55 12.46
N ASN A 338 14.61 -6.35 11.37
CA ASN A 338 13.93 -5.93 10.15
C ASN A 338 12.40 -5.89 10.34
N TYR A 339 11.90 -6.58 11.35
CA TYR A 339 10.59 -6.42 11.97
C TYR A 339 10.81 -5.98 13.41
N CYS A 340 10.15 -4.94 13.86
CA CYS A 340 10.39 -4.33 15.17
C CYS A 340 9.61 -4.99 16.32
N THR A 341 8.89 -6.08 16.05
CA THR A 341 8.19 -6.85 17.11
C THR A 341 9.18 -7.40 18.12
N ASP A 342 8.94 -7.08 19.38
CA ASP A 342 9.63 -7.68 20.53
C ASP A 342 8.68 -8.53 21.40
N GLY A 343 9.20 -9.06 22.50
CA GLY A 343 8.41 -9.87 23.43
C GLY A 343 7.24 -9.13 24.05
N LEU A 344 7.37 -7.82 24.31
CA LEU A 344 6.35 -6.99 24.93
C LEU A 344 5.27 -6.58 23.91
N SER A 345 5.67 -5.95 22.82
CA SER A 345 4.72 -5.49 21.78
C SER A 345 3.92 -6.64 21.18
N GLY A 346 4.61 -7.78 20.91
CA GLY A 346 3.94 -8.99 20.46
C GLY A 346 2.96 -9.56 21.50
N ALA A 347 3.27 -9.54 22.80
CA ALA A 347 2.37 -9.98 23.85
C ALA A 347 1.14 -9.08 23.95
N MET A 348 1.32 -7.75 23.84
CA MET A 348 0.22 -6.79 23.85
C MET A 348 -0.77 -7.05 22.71
N PHE A 349 -0.27 -7.28 21.49
CA PHE A 349 -1.16 -7.54 20.35
C PHE A 349 -1.82 -8.94 20.40
N LYS A 350 -1.13 -9.95 20.93
CA LYS A 350 -1.72 -11.28 21.21
C LYS A 350 -2.90 -11.17 22.19
N ASP A 351 -2.80 -10.30 23.21
CA ASP A 351 -3.91 -10.04 24.12
C ASP A 351 -5.10 -9.38 23.41
N ILE A 352 -4.83 -8.42 22.52
CA ILE A 352 -5.87 -7.80 21.67
C ILE A 352 -6.56 -8.88 20.80
N CYS A 353 -5.81 -9.77 20.15
CA CYS A 353 -6.39 -10.85 19.36
C CYS A 353 -7.29 -11.77 20.22
N ARG A 354 -6.87 -12.15 21.42
CA ARG A 354 -7.66 -12.99 22.33
C ARG A 354 -8.96 -12.29 22.74
N ARG A 355 -8.89 -11.01 23.10
CA ARG A 355 -10.07 -10.22 23.49
C ARG A 355 -11.02 -9.95 22.34
N ALA A 356 -10.50 -9.85 21.10
CA ALA A 356 -11.29 -9.70 19.89
C ALA A 356 -11.86 -11.03 19.35
N ASP A 357 -11.52 -12.16 19.99
CA ASP A 357 -11.83 -13.52 19.50
C ASP A 357 -11.36 -13.73 18.05
N VAL A 358 -10.06 -13.44 17.82
CA VAL A 358 -9.41 -13.49 16.51
C VAL A 358 -8.19 -14.42 16.58
N PRO A 359 -8.04 -15.38 15.66
CA PRO A 359 -6.85 -16.22 15.59
C PRO A 359 -5.64 -15.43 15.14
N TYR A 360 -4.46 -15.85 15.59
CA TYR A 360 -3.18 -15.31 15.14
C TYR A 360 -2.15 -16.42 14.93
N GLN A 361 -1.21 -16.14 14.05
CA GLN A 361 -0.09 -17.00 13.71
C GLN A 361 1.23 -16.25 13.93
N VAL A 362 2.34 -16.93 13.81
CA VAL A 362 3.69 -16.33 13.94
C VAL A 362 4.49 -16.63 12.68
N PHE A 363 5.21 -15.62 12.21
CA PHE A 363 6.16 -15.72 11.11
C PHE A 363 7.57 -15.38 11.59
N THR A 364 8.52 -16.20 11.19
CA THR A 364 9.96 -15.89 11.21
C THR A 364 10.58 -16.35 9.89
N ASN A 365 11.61 -15.67 9.45
CA ASN A 365 12.38 -16.16 8.31
C ASN A 365 13.14 -17.44 8.67
N ARG A 366 13.39 -18.31 7.69
CA ARG A 366 14.40 -19.37 7.85
C ARG A 366 15.75 -18.74 8.20
N SER A 367 16.50 -19.39 9.12
CA SER A 367 17.78 -18.87 9.59
C SER A 367 18.86 -18.77 8.50
N ASP A 368 18.69 -19.50 7.40
CA ASP A 368 19.57 -19.51 6.23
C ASP A 368 19.13 -18.55 5.11
N ARG A 369 18.08 -17.73 5.33
CA ARG A 369 17.54 -16.78 4.37
C ARG A 369 17.54 -15.37 4.93
N ARG A 370 17.95 -14.42 4.09
CA ARG A 370 17.68 -13.01 4.37
C ARG A 370 16.18 -12.76 4.15
N GLY A 371 15.52 -12.19 5.14
CA GLY A 371 14.18 -11.68 5.01
C GLY A 371 14.14 -10.27 4.41
N GLY A 372 12.95 -9.83 3.98
CA GLY A 372 12.65 -8.43 3.76
C GLY A 372 12.56 -7.65 5.08
N GLY A 373 12.28 -6.36 5.00
CA GLY A 373 11.89 -5.50 6.10
C GLY A 373 10.46 -5.03 5.90
N THR A 374 9.99 -4.19 6.80
CA THR A 374 8.70 -3.50 6.72
C THR A 374 8.89 -2.03 7.08
N LEU A 375 7.82 -1.25 6.95
CA LEU A 375 7.81 0.16 7.30
C LEU A 375 7.97 0.45 8.82
N GLY A 376 7.77 -0.56 9.68
CA GLY A 376 7.74 -0.40 11.14
C GLY A 376 9.06 0.09 11.73
N ASN A 377 10.18 -0.57 11.39
CA ASN A 377 11.49 -0.19 11.88
C ASN A 377 11.94 1.20 11.39
N LEU A 378 11.50 1.63 10.21
CA LEU A 378 11.79 2.95 9.66
C LEU A 378 10.97 4.04 10.35
N SER A 379 9.68 3.80 10.59
CA SER A 379 8.82 4.70 11.34
C SER A 379 9.28 4.88 12.79
N THR A 380 9.71 3.80 13.47
CA THR A 380 10.18 3.85 14.86
C THR A 380 11.51 4.61 15.01
N ALA A 381 12.31 4.71 13.95
CA ALA A 381 13.49 5.58 13.92
C ALA A 381 13.12 7.07 13.95
N GLN A 382 11.93 7.44 13.48
CA GLN A 382 11.43 8.82 13.52
C GLN A 382 10.65 9.12 14.80
N VAL A 383 9.78 8.18 15.23
CA VAL A 383 8.98 8.30 16.47
C VAL A 383 9.05 6.96 17.20
N PRO A 384 9.71 6.89 18.37
CA PRO A 384 10.04 5.63 19.05
C PRO A 384 8.83 5.02 19.78
N PHE A 385 7.79 4.70 19.05
CA PHE A 385 6.66 3.95 19.59
C PHE A 385 7.05 2.49 19.89
N PRO A 386 6.59 1.89 21.00
CA PRO A 386 6.49 0.44 21.07
C PRO A 386 5.68 -0.07 19.87
N THR A 387 6.27 -0.96 19.06
CA THR A 387 5.67 -1.33 17.76
C THR A 387 5.63 -2.85 17.58
N VAL A 388 4.52 -3.33 17.00
CA VAL A 388 4.36 -4.70 16.53
C VAL A 388 4.22 -4.71 15.02
N ASP A 389 5.03 -5.52 14.34
CA ASP A 389 4.87 -5.82 12.91
C ASP A 389 3.98 -7.05 12.74
N LEU A 390 2.97 -6.88 11.93
CA LEU A 390 2.02 -7.93 11.59
C LEU A 390 1.59 -7.83 10.13
N GLY A 391 0.84 -8.82 9.67
CA GLY A 391 0.25 -8.78 8.34
C GLY A 391 -0.78 -9.85 8.12
N LEU A 392 -1.35 -9.86 6.93
CA LEU A 392 -2.26 -10.92 6.48
C LEU A 392 -1.51 -11.91 5.60
N PRO A 393 -1.74 -13.22 5.78
CA PRO A 393 -1.02 -14.22 5.01
C PRO A 393 -1.45 -14.19 3.54
N GLN A 394 -0.46 -14.20 2.64
CA GLN A 394 -0.71 -14.25 1.19
C GLN A 394 0.28 -15.14 0.44
N LEU A 395 -0.08 -15.53 -0.76
CA LEU A 395 0.74 -16.20 -1.75
C LEU A 395 0.91 -15.31 -2.98
N ALA A 396 1.94 -15.57 -3.77
CA ALA A 396 2.29 -14.80 -4.97
C ALA A 396 2.47 -13.30 -4.70
N MET A 397 2.97 -12.91 -3.50
CA MET A 397 3.35 -11.54 -3.16
C MET A 397 4.23 -10.95 -4.27
N HIS A 398 3.96 -9.70 -4.68
CA HIS A 398 4.63 -9.01 -5.77
C HIS A 398 4.33 -9.55 -7.20
N ALA A 399 3.38 -10.47 -7.34
CA ALA A 399 2.80 -10.76 -8.65
C ALA A 399 1.78 -9.68 -9.02
N PRO A 400 1.51 -9.44 -10.31
CA PRO A 400 0.43 -8.56 -10.74
C PRO A 400 -0.96 -9.11 -10.39
N TYR A 401 -1.05 -10.32 -9.83
CA TYR A 401 -2.27 -10.94 -9.33
C TYR A 401 -1.93 -11.90 -8.17
N GLU A 402 -2.25 -11.51 -6.98
CA GLU A 402 -1.87 -12.13 -5.71
C GLU A 402 -3.04 -12.93 -5.12
N MET A 403 -2.79 -13.71 -4.07
CA MET A 403 -3.79 -14.59 -3.46
C MET A 403 -3.75 -14.50 -1.94
N ALA A 404 -4.93 -14.34 -1.31
CA ALA A 404 -5.09 -14.32 0.15
C ALA A 404 -6.35 -15.10 0.60
N GLY A 405 -6.51 -15.24 1.91
CA GLY A 405 -7.70 -15.83 2.52
C GLY A 405 -8.84 -14.84 2.71
N THR A 406 -10.09 -15.25 2.50
CA THR A 406 -11.27 -14.38 2.68
C THR A 406 -11.57 -14.05 4.15
N LYS A 407 -11.10 -14.86 5.11
CA LYS A 407 -11.36 -14.64 6.55
C LYS A 407 -10.40 -13.62 7.16
N ASP A 408 -9.18 -13.54 6.65
CA ASP A 408 -8.08 -12.84 7.32
C ASP A 408 -8.31 -11.32 7.39
N THR A 409 -8.88 -10.71 6.34
CA THR A 409 -9.29 -9.30 6.35
C THR A 409 -10.29 -8.99 7.47
N LEU A 410 -11.25 -9.89 7.71
CA LEU A 410 -12.22 -9.71 8.79
C LEU A 410 -11.57 -9.83 10.17
N TYR A 411 -10.62 -10.75 10.32
CA TYR A 411 -9.87 -10.93 11.55
C TYR A 411 -9.05 -9.67 11.88
N LEU A 412 -8.30 -9.14 10.92
CA LEU A 412 -7.52 -7.91 11.15
C LEU A 412 -8.44 -6.73 11.46
N LYS A 413 -9.52 -6.52 10.70
CA LYS A 413 -10.51 -5.47 10.98
C LYS A 413 -11.03 -5.55 12.43
N ARG A 414 -11.38 -6.74 12.94
CA ARG A 414 -11.90 -6.93 14.30
C ARG A 414 -10.84 -6.61 15.36
N ALA A 415 -9.63 -7.10 15.18
CA ALA A 415 -8.52 -6.81 16.08
C ALA A 415 -8.23 -5.31 16.13
N MET A 416 -8.19 -4.64 14.96
CA MET A 416 -7.93 -3.21 14.86
C MET A 416 -9.08 -2.37 15.42
N GLN A 417 -10.33 -2.82 15.31
CA GLN A 417 -11.47 -2.15 15.97
C GLN A 417 -11.30 -2.12 17.49
N LEU A 418 -10.84 -3.21 18.10
CA LEU A 418 -10.55 -3.26 19.55
C LEU A 418 -9.28 -2.49 19.91
N PHE A 419 -8.26 -2.52 19.02
CA PHE A 419 -7.02 -1.76 19.18
C PHE A 419 -7.27 -0.25 19.32
N PHE A 420 -8.23 0.28 18.57
CA PHE A 420 -8.62 1.68 18.56
C PHE A 420 -9.76 2.03 19.54
N ALA A 421 -10.22 1.08 20.33
CA ALA A 421 -11.31 1.29 21.31
C ALA A 421 -10.87 2.00 22.62
#